data_389123df4bee782f7bc48c9f729b6d68
#
_entry.id   389123df4bee782f7bc48c9f729b6d68
#
_cell.length_a   1.000
_cell.length_b   1.000
_cell.length_c   1.000
_cell.angle_alpha   90.00
_cell.angle_beta   90.00
_cell.angle_gamma   90.00
#
_symmetry.space_group_name_H-M   'P 1'
#
loop_
_entity.id
_entity.type
_entity.pdbx_description
1 polymer ?
#
loop_
_entity_poly.entity_id
_entity_poly.type
_entity_poly.pdbx_seq_one_letter_code
_entity_poly.pdbx_strand_id
1 'polypeptide(L)'
;GVTHAPGLIGALLVGVNFAKGLAYSAKKPLVPTHHLRSHIASNYISNKELKPPFMCLVVSGGHSHIVMVESYTKMKIIGRTRDDAAGEAFDKAARTMGMSYPGGISMDIEAEKGDPFAFKLPRPIVHDAPYDFSFSGLKTAIINTIHNASQKGESLPKADLCASFRWAVVDCLVTNFLKAAKDYNVKNLVIAGGVSANSLLRRRLQEECKNLGYELYMPEKKYCGDNGAMVASQAYYELLDNNIADLDLNAVATLPIDYR
;
A
#
# COMPACT_ATOMS: atom_id res chain seq x y z
N GLY A 1 12.29 7.50 -17.14
CA GLY A 1 11.44 6.42 -16.58
C GLY A 1 9.97 6.76 -16.65
N VAL A 2 9.13 5.78 -16.92
CA VAL A 2 7.67 5.97 -16.98
C VAL A 2 6.94 4.76 -16.43
N THR A 3 5.90 4.99 -15.62
CA THR A 3 5.01 3.92 -15.19
C THR A 3 4.19 3.42 -16.38
N HIS A 4 4.37 2.12 -16.70
CA HIS A 4 3.61 1.49 -17.79
C HIS A 4 2.57 0.50 -17.27
N ALA A 5 2.68 0.04 -16.03
CA ALA A 5 1.80 -0.94 -15.40
C ALA A 5 1.97 -0.94 -13.86
N PRO A 6 0.99 -1.51 -13.09
CA PRO A 6 -0.43 -1.51 -13.41
C PRO A 6 -1.06 -0.14 -13.18
N GLY A 7 -2.31 0.06 -13.65
CA GLY A 7 -3.06 1.29 -13.39
C GLY A 7 -4.20 1.53 -14.36
N LEU A 8 -4.81 2.71 -14.26
CA LEU A 8 -5.87 3.14 -15.16
C LEU A 8 -5.32 3.30 -16.57
N ILE A 9 -5.78 2.45 -17.51
CA ILE A 9 -5.20 2.33 -18.87
C ILE A 9 -5.13 3.68 -19.59
N GLY A 10 -6.15 4.53 -19.49
CA GLY A 10 -6.15 5.84 -20.13
C GLY A 10 -5.04 6.76 -19.61
N ALA A 11 -4.83 6.81 -18.28
CA ALA A 11 -3.76 7.60 -17.66
C ALA A 11 -2.37 7.05 -18.02
N LEU A 12 -2.21 5.72 -18.00
CA LEU A 12 -0.95 5.07 -18.39
C LEU A 12 -0.60 5.35 -19.86
N LEU A 13 -1.59 5.27 -20.78
CA LEU A 13 -1.38 5.56 -22.20
C LEU A 13 -0.90 6.99 -22.44
N VAL A 14 -1.49 7.97 -21.74
CA VAL A 14 -1.04 9.37 -21.83
C VAL A 14 0.42 9.49 -21.39
N GLY A 15 0.77 8.93 -20.23
CA GLY A 15 2.13 8.97 -19.69
C GLY A 15 3.16 8.27 -20.58
N VAL A 16 2.84 7.05 -21.04
CA VAL A 16 3.72 6.24 -21.90
C VAL A 16 3.96 6.94 -23.24
N ASN A 17 2.91 7.45 -23.90
CA ASN A 17 3.08 8.13 -25.18
C ASN A 17 3.88 9.45 -25.06
N PHE A 18 3.65 10.22 -23.97
CA PHE A 18 4.45 11.41 -23.70
C PHE A 18 5.93 11.04 -23.49
N ALA A 19 6.21 10.02 -22.67
CA ALA A 19 7.57 9.58 -22.38
C ALA A 19 8.29 9.03 -23.64
N LYS A 20 7.59 8.34 -24.53
CA LYS A 20 8.12 7.90 -25.83
C LYS A 20 8.57 9.09 -26.69
N GLY A 21 7.70 10.09 -26.84
CA GLY A 21 8.02 11.30 -27.59
C GLY A 21 9.23 12.03 -27.02
N LEU A 22 9.31 12.15 -25.72
CA LEU A 22 10.43 12.78 -25.02
C LEU A 22 11.74 11.97 -25.20
N ALA A 23 11.70 10.67 -24.99
CA ALA A 23 12.85 9.78 -25.14
C ALA A 23 13.39 9.80 -26.57
N TYR A 24 12.49 9.72 -27.55
CA TYR A 24 12.84 9.80 -28.97
C TYR A 24 13.51 11.10 -29.35
N SER A 25 12.89 12.23 -29.00
CA SER A 25 13.42 13.57 -29.34
C SER A 25 14.74 13.87 -28.63
N ALA A 26 14.89 13.44 -27.37
CA ALA A 26 16.10 13.65 -26.57
C ALA A 26 17.19 12.59 -26.83
N LYS A 27 16.92 11.56 -27.63
CA LYS A 27 17.81 10.40 -27.87
C LYS A 27 18.27 9.75 -26.55
N LYS A 28 17.34 9.54 -25.62
CA LYS A 28 17.58 8.92 -24.32
C LYS A 28 16.86 7.58 -24.20
N PRO A 29 17.40 6.65 -23.41
CA PRO A 29 16.72 5.37 -23.18
C PRO A 29 15.36 5.59 -22.53
N LEU A 30 14.37 4.77 -22.91
CA LEU A 30 13.05 4.70 -22.28
C LEU A 30 13.03 3.54 -21.29
N VAL A 31 12.77 3.85 -20.01
CA VAL A 31 12.80 2.84 -18.95
C VAL A 31 11.37 2.59 -18.44
N PRO A 32 10.82 1.38 -18.66
CA PRO A 32 9.51 1.03 -18.14
C PRO A 32 9.61 0.77 -16.63
N THR A 33 8.68 1.32 -15.85
CA THR A 33 8.60 1.05 -14.42
C THR A 33 7.25 0.46 -14.04
N HIS A 34 7.28 -0.37 -13.02
CA HIS A 34 6.08 -0.93 -12.42
C HIS A 34 5.63 -0.06 -11.23
N HIS A 35 4.37 0.36 -11.20
CA HIS A 35 3.82 1.30 -10.22
C HIS A 35 4.09 0.86 -8.75
N LEU A 36 3.83 -0.40 -8.42
CA LEU A 36 4.05 -0.87 -7.03
C LEU A 36 5.53 -0.99 -6.68
N ARG A 37 6.41 -1.34 -7.62
CA ARG A 37 7.85 -1.32 -7.42
C ARG A 37 8.34 0.11 -7.17
N SER A 38 7.74 1.09 -7.85
CA SER A 38 8.04 2.51 -7.62
C SER A 38 7.65 2.94 -6.21
N HIS A 39 6.52 2.49 -5.66
CA HIS A 39 6.18 2.75 -4.26
C HIS A 39 7.24 2.18 -3.30
N ILE A 40 7.75 0.98 -3.53
CA ILE A 40 8.85 0.41 -2.74
C ILE A 40 10.10 1.28 -2.86
N ALA A 41 10.43 1.70 -4.09
CA ALA A 41 11.61 2.51 -4.39
C ALA A 41 11.57 3.93 -3.79
N SER A 42 10.41 4.41 -3.36
CA SER A 42 10.31 5.67 -2.59
C SER A 42 11.11 5.63 -1.29
N ASN A 43 11.30 4.43 -0.72
CA ASN A 43 12.12 4.25 0.48
C ASN A 43 13.61 4.50 0.23
N TYR A 44 14.14 4.22 -0.95
CA TYR A 44 15.54 4.49 -1.28
C TYR A 44 15.88 5.99 -1.34
N ILE A 45 14.85 6.84 -1.51
CA ILE A 45 14.99 8.29 -1.47
C ILE A 45 15.17 8.76 -0.01
N SER A 46 14.38 8.20 0.90
CA SER A 46 14.36 8.58 2.32
C SER A 46 15.44 7.88 3.14
N ASN A 47 15.81 6.65 2.77
CA ASN A 47 16.69 5.76 3.52
C ASN A 47 17.79 5.24 2.59
N LYS A 48 18.86 6.01 2.45
CA LYS A 48 19.95 5.71 1.49
C LYS A 48 20.74 4.44 1.83
N GLU A 49 20.71 4.01 3.08
CA GLU A 49 21.33 2.80 3.61
C GLU A 49 20.53 1.54 3.30
N LEU A 50 19.25 1.67 2.97
CA LEU A 50 18.37 0.54 2.69
C LEU A 50 18.80 -0.19 1.41
N LYS A 51 19.11 -1.47 1.56
CA LYS A 51 19.51 -2.37 0.47
C LYS A 51 18.73 -3.68 0.56
N PRO A 52 18.36 -4.29 -0.57
CA PRO A 52 17.84 -5.66 -0.57
C PRO A 52 18.89 -6.65 -0.01
N PRO A 53 18.46 -7.82 0.58
CA PRO A 53 17.07 -8.23 0.67
C PRO A 53 16.32 -7.64 1.88
N PHE A 54 15.01 -7.42 1.72
CA PHE A 54 14.11 -7.01 2.80
C PHE A 54 12.65 -7.43 2.50
N MET A 55 11.78 -7.37 3.49
CA MET A 55 10.35 -7.60 3.30
C MET A 55 9.59 -6.28 3.34
N CYS A 56 8.71 -6.04 2.37
CA CYS A 56 7.94 -4.81 2.24
C CYS A 56 6.43 -5.05 2.33
N LEU A 57 5.75 -4.31 3.20
CA LEU A 57 4.30 -4.18 3.20
C LEU A 57 3.90 -3.02 2.27
N VAL A 58 3.41 -3.36 1.08
CA VAL A 58 2.93 -2.40 0.08
C VAL A 58 1.42 -2.24 0.24
N VAL A 59 0.97 -1.08 0.71
CA VAL A 59 -0.44 -0.80 0.99
C VAL A 59 -0.89 0.52 0.37
N SER A 60 -1.84 0.44 -0.55
CA SER A 60 -2.34 1.58 -1.33
C SER A 60 -3.87 1.51 -1.51
N GLY A 61 -4.42 2.40 -2.32
CA GLY A 61 -5.83 2.39 -2.68
C GLY A 61 -6.26 1.10 -3.39
N GLY A 62 -5.43 0.55 -4.27
CA GLY A 62 -5.76 -0.62 -5.08
C GLY A 62 -5.02 -1.90 -4.71
N HIS A 63 -4.05 -1.84 -3.81
CA HIS A 63 -3.18 -3.00 -3.52
C HIS A 63 -2.85 -3.12 -2.04
N SER A 64 -2.81 -4.38 -1.56
CA SER A 64 -2.30 -4.73 -0.23
C SER A 64 -1.50 -6.01 -0.37
N HIS A 65 -0.17 -5.89 -0.38
CA HIS A 65 0.77 -7.01 -0.60
C HIS A 65 1.85 -7.05 0.47
N ILE A 66 2.26 -8.25 0.84
CA ILE A 66 3.55 -8.50 1.50
C ILE A 66 4.49 -9.01 0.41
N VAL A 67 5.60 -8.32 0.22
CA VAL A 67 6.54 -8.56 -0.87
C VAL A 67 7.93 -8.82 -0.30
N MET A 68 8.55 -9.93 -0.70
CA MET A 68 9.98 -10.14 -0.54
C MET A 68 10.70 -9.42 -1.67
N VAL A 69 11.56 -8.47 -1.33
CA VAL A 69 12.42 -7.75 -2.25
C VAL A 69 13.80 -8.41 -2.22
N GLU A 70 14.08 -9.24 -3.21
CA GLU A 70 15.35 -10.00 -3.30
C GLU A 70 16.49 -9.14 -3.88
N SER A 71 16.14 -8.28 -4.85
CA SER A 71 17.01 -7.24 -5.40
C SER A 71 16.18 -6.01 -5.76
N TYR A 72 16.78 -4.94 -6.24
CA TYR A 72 16.08 -3.71 -6.63
C TYR A 72 15.02 -3.91 -7.73
N THR A 73 15.14 -5.00 -8.50
CA THR A 73 14.30 -5.33 -9.65
C THR A 73 13.64 -6.70 -9.54
N LYS A 74 14.04 -7.54 -8.56
CA LYS A 74 13.49 -8.87 -8.35
C LYS A 74 12.69 -8.95 -7.06
N MET A 75 11.40 -9.21 -7.21
CA MET A 75 10.41 -9.21 -6.14
C MET A 75 9.54 -10.44 -6.18
N LYS A 76 9.04 -10.88 -5.02
CA LYS A 76 8.15 -12.04 -4.88
C LYS A 76 7.00 -11.71 -3.94
N ILE A 77 5.77 -11.99 -4.35
CA ILE A 77 4.59 -11.85 -3.48
C ILE A 77 4.61 -12.98 -2.44
N ILE A 78 4.53 -12.62 -1.16
CA ILE A 78 4.40 -13.54 -0.02
C ILE A 78 2.96 -13.60 0.48
N GLY A 79 2.26 -12.47 0.47
CA GLY A 79 0.85 -12.35 0.83
C GLY A 79 0.18 -11.22 0.05
N ARG A 80 -1.13 -11.33 -0.12
CA ARG A 80 -1.92 -10.33 -0.85
C ARG A 80 -3.35 -10.26 -0.35
N THR A 81 -4.04 -9.19 -0.67
CA THR A 81 -5.49 -9.17 -0.41
C THR A 81 -6.23 -10.11 -1.36
N ARG A 82 -7.28 -10.75 -0.84
CA ARG A 82 -8.20 -11.63 -1.59
C ARG A 82 -9.42 -10.88 -2.11
N ASP A 83 -9.63 -9.66 -1.64
CA ASP A 83 -10.78 -8.83 -1.98
C ASP A 83 -10.39 -7.35 -2.04
N ASP A 84 -11.09 -6.45 -1.34
CA ASP A 84 -10.76 -5.02 -1.30
C ASP A 84 -9.32 -4.79 -0.80
N ALA A 85 -8.62 -3.81 -1.34
CA ALA A 85 -7.38 -3.33 -0.75
C ALA A 85 -7.65 -2.52 0.52
N ALA A 86 -6.65 -2.38 1.41
CA ALA A 86 -6.81 -1.64 2.66
C ALA A 86 -7.24 -0.18 2.43
N GLY A 87 -6.64 0.52 1.45
CA GLY A 87 -7.02 1.89 1.13
C GLY A 87 -8.43 1.99 0.57
N GLU A 88 -8.83 1.07 -0.30
CA GLU A 88 -10.19 0.97 -0.80
C GLU A 88 -11.21 0.71 0.33
N ALA A 89 -10.86 -0.13 1.29
CA ALA A 89 -11.69 -0.39 2.47
C ALA A 89 -11.86 0.88 3.32
N PHE A 90 -10.79 1.66 3.53
CA PHE A 90 -10.87 2.97 4.18
C PHE A 90 -11.77 3.94 3.42
N ASP A 91 -11.61 4.07 2.10
CA ASP A 91 -12.41 4.99 1.28
C ASP A 91 -13.90 4.61 1.28
N LYS A 92 -14.22 3.32 1.17
CA LYS A 92 -15.61 2.82 1.21
C LYS A 92 -16.24 3.03 2.58
N ALA A 93 -15.53 2.74 3.68
CA ALA A 93 -16.01 2.97 5.03
C ALA A 93 -16.22 4.47 5.31
N ALA A 94 -15.26 5.31 4.95
CA ALA A 94 -15.35 6.77 5.09
C ALA A 94 -16.55 7.35 4.34
N ARG A 95 -16.78 6.89 3.10
CA ARG A 95 -17.95 7.30 2.31
C ARG A 95 -19.26 6.96 3.00
N THR A 96 -19.38 5.78 3.61
CA THR A 96 -20.57 5.38 4.37
C THR A 96 -20.80 6.26 5.59
N MET A 97 -19.73 6.80 6.18
CA MET A 97 -19.79 7.74 7.31
C MET A 97 -19.96 9.21 6.88
N GLY A 98 -20.18 9.47 5.58
CA GLY A 98 -20.34 10.83 5.04
C GLY A 98 -19.06 11.68 5.12
N MET A 99 -17.88 11.03 5.01
CA MET A 99 -16.59 11.72 5.05
C MET A 99 -16.09 12.05 3.64
N SER A 100 -15.21 13.06 3.54
CA SER A 100 -14.61 13.50 2.28
C SER A 100 -13.62 12.48 1.72
N TYR A 101 -13.46 12.48 0.42
CA TYR A 101 -12.39 11.74 -0.28
C TYR A 101 -11.08 12.57 -0.30
N PRO A 102 -9.90 11.97 -0.11
CA PRO A 102 -9.63 10.55 0.20
C PRO A 102 -10.00 10.16 1.63
N GLY A 103 -10.77 9.07 1.76
CA GLY A 103 -11.34 8.63 3.03
C GLY A 103 -10.30 8.23 4.06
N GLY A 104 -9.20 7.62 3.62
CA GLY A 104 -8.12 7.17 4.52
C GLY A 104 -7.52 8.28 5.37
N ILE A 105 -7.31 9.47 4.79
CA ILE A 105 -6.71 10.62 5.51
C ILE A 105 -7.72 11.19 6.52
N SER A 106 -8.96 11.46 6.07
CA SER A 106 -9.99 12.04 6.93
C SER A 106 -10.36 11.11 8.09
N MET A 107 -10.38 9.78 7.83
CA MET A 107 -10.62 8.78 8.86
C MET A 107 -9.46 8.68 9.85
N ASP A 108 -8.20 8.75 9.39
CA ASP A 108 -7.03 8.70 10.28
C ASP A 108 -7.03 9.86 11.28
N ILE A 109 -7.37 11.07 10.81
CA ILE A 109 -7.48 12.27 11.65
C ILE A 109 -8.63 12.13 12.68
N GLU A 110 -9.82 11.70 12.23
CA GLU A 110 -10.98 11.58 13.12
C GLU A 110 -10.80 10.48 14.16
N ALA A 111 -10.17 9.38 13.78
CA ALA A 111 -9.89 8.24 14.64
C ALA A 111 -8.94 8.53 15.81
N GLU A 112 -8.15 9.61 15.77
CA GLU A 112 -7.31 10.01 16.91
C GLU A 112 -8.13 10.52 18.11
N LYS A 113 -9.42 10.86 17.89
CA LYS A 113 -10.33 11.38 18.93
C LYS A 113 -11.21 10.29 19.55
N GLY A 114 -11.20 9.08 18.99
CA GLY A 114 -12.13 8.00 19.35
C GLY A 114 -11.47 6.82 20.06
N ASP A 115 -12.32 5.98 20.66
CA ASP A 115 -11.92 4.72 21.28
C ASP A 115 -11.84 3.61 20.21
N PRO A 116 -10.64 3.00 20.00
CA PRO A 116 -10.48 1.91 19.03
C PRO A 116 -11.19 0.60 19.40
N PHE A 117 -11.69 0.49 20.61
CA PHE A 117 -12.37 -0.71 21.14
C PHE A 117 -13.88 -0.51 21.37
N ALA A 118 -14.42 0.67 21.06
CA ALA A 118 -15.84 0.97 21.22
C ALA A 118 -16.75 0.05 20.37
N PHE A 119 -16.28 -0.35 19.18
CA PHE A 119 -17.00 -1.26 18.29
C PHE A 119 -16.20 -2.53 18.01
N LYS A 120 -16.78 -3.68 18.33
CA LYS A 120 -16.16 -4.98 18.05
C LYS A 120 -16.35 -5.34 16.58
N LEU A 121 -15.33 -5.10 15.77
CA LEU A 121 -15.30 -5.48 14.36
C LEU A 121 -14.66 -6.88 14.19
N PRO A 122 -15.05 -7.65 13.15
CA PRO A 122 -14.47 -8.97 12.90
C PRO A 122 -12.99 -8.86 12.57
N ARG A 123 -12.22 -9.90 12.93
CA ARG A 123 -10.84 -10.07 12.44
C ARG A 123 -10.88 -11.02 11.26
N PRO A 124 -10.65 -10.55 10.05
CA PRO A 124 -10.64 -11.43 8.89
C PRO A 124 -9.41 -12.34 8.92
N ILE A 125 -9.64 -13.66 8.82
CA ILE A 125 -8.59 -14.68 8.74
C ILE A 125 -8.77 -15.42 7.42
N VAL A 126 -7.69 -15.52 6.64
CA VAL A 126 -7.66 -16.34 5.43
C VAL A 126 -7.02 -17.68 5.80
N HIS A 127 -7.84 -18.73 5.96
CA HIS A 127 -7.41 -20.01 6.55
C HIS A 127 -6.37 -20.77 5.72
N ASP A 128 -6.44 -20.69 4.39
CA ASP A 128 -5.57 -21.38 3.43
C ASP A 128 -4.30 -20.57 3.04
N ALA A 129 -4.21 -19.33 3.50
CA ALA A 129 -3.11 -18.44 3.16
C ALA A 129 -2.76 -17.49 4.33
N PRO A 130 -1.83 -17.90 5.20
CA PRO A 130 -1.61 -17.29 6.52
C PRO A 130 -1.05 -15.86 6.48
N TYR A 131 -0.66 -15.36 5.32
CA TYR A 131 -0.14 -14.00 5.12
C TYR A 131 -1.08 -13.13 4.29
N ASP A 132 -2.15 -13.71 3.72
CA ASP A 132 -3.10 -12.97 2.90
C ASP A 132 -4.05 -12.13 3.75
N PHE A 133 -4.64 -11.13 3.13
CA PHE A 133 -5.58 -10.19 3.74
C PHE A 133 -6.98 -10.37 3.17
N SER A 134 -7.98 -9.93 3.94
CA SER A 134 -9.35 -9.71 3.48
C SER A 134 -9.94 -8.53 4.24
N PHE A 135 -10.53 -7.57 3.55
CA PHE A 135 -11.10 -6.37 4.13
C PHE A 135 -12.58 -6.17 3.83
N SER A 136 -13.17 -6.97 2.91
CA SER A 136 -14.58 -6.86 2.54
C SER A 136 -15.53 -7.15 3.71
N GLY A 137 -15.15 -8.08 4.60
CA GLY A 137 -15.91 -8.37 5.82
C GLY A 137 -15.94 -7.21 6.80
N LEU A 138 -14.84 -6.49 6.96
CA LEU A 138 -14.76 -5.28 7.80
C LEU A 138 -15.66 -4.17 7.27
N LYS A 139 -15.61 -3.93 5.95
CA LYS A 139 -16.49 -2.97 5.28
C LYS A 139 -17.96 -3.30 5.53
N THR A 140 -18.35 -4.54 5.32
CA THR A 140 -19.73 -5.00 5.54
C THR A 140 -20.16 -4.83 7.00
N ALA A 141 -19.28 -5.16 7.95
CA ALA A 141 -19.56 -5.00 9.37
C ALA A 141 -19.85 -3.54 9.75
N ILE A 142 -19.01 -2.59 9.27
CA ILE A 142 -19.21 -1.17 9.59
C ILE A 142 -20.48 -0.61 8.95
N ILE A 143 -20.80 -0.99 7.70
CA ILE A 143 -22.03 -0.61 7.01
C ILE A 143 -23.26 -1.10 7.79
N ASN A 144 -23.26 -2.37 8.21
CA ASN A 144 -24.35 -2.95 8.97
C ASN A 144 -24.49 -2.28 10.35
N THR A 145 -23.40 -1.94 11.02
CA THR A 145 -23.42 -1.22 12.29
C THR A 145 -24.11 0.14 12.15
N ILE A 146 -23.74 0.91 11.12
CA ILE A 146 -24.32 2.22 10.85
C ILE A 146 -25.79 2.09 10.47
N HIS A 147 -26.13 1.15 9.61
CA HIS A 147 -27.51 0.94 9.16
C HIS A 147 -28.44 0.53 10.31
N ASN A 148 -28.00 -0.42 11.16
CA ASN A 148 -28.77 -0.87 12.32
C ASN A 148 -29.03 0.25 13.33
N ALA A 149 -28.04 1.11 13.59
CA ALA A 149 -28.20 2.28 14.45
C ALA A 149 -29.21 3.29 13.84
N SER A 150 -29.08 3.56 12.55
CA SER A 150 -29.99 4.47 11.83
C SER A 150 -31.45 3.99 11.89
N GLN A 151 -31.69 2.68 11.75
CA GLN A 151 -33.02 2.08 11.87
C GLN A 151 -33.63 2.27 13.27
N LYS A 152 -32.76 2.29 14.30
CA LYS A 152 -33.20 2.52 15.70
C LYS A 152 -33.30 4.00 16.07
N GLY A 153 -32.92 4.91 15.16
CA GLY A 153 -32.83 6.34 15.45
C GLY A 153 -31.67 6.72 16.35
N GLU A 154 -30.65 5.83 16.46
CA GLU A 154 -29.46 6.04 17.27
C GLU A 154 -28.38 6.76 16.46
N SER A 155 -27.70 7.75 17.10
CA SER A 155 -26.52 8.39 16.55
C SER A 155 -25.28 7.71 17.07
N LEU A 156 -24.41 7.24 16.17
CA LEU A 156 -23.14 6.61 16.56
C LEU A 156 -22.01 7.66 16.65
N PRO A 157 -21.12 7.55 17.65
CA PRO A 157 -19.94 8.42 17.75
C PRO A 157 -19.00 8.14 16.57
N LYS A 158 -18.92 9.10 15.65
CA LYS A 158 -18.13 8.97 14.41
C LYS A 158 -16.65 8.71 14.69
N ALA A 159 -16.08 9.37 15.69
CA ALA A 159 -14.68 9.20 16.07
C ALA A 159 -14.38 7.74 16.49
N ASP A 160 -15.27 7.14 17.29
CA ASP A 160 -15.12 5.76 17.75
C ASP A 160 -15.28 4.75 16.63
N LEU A 161 -16.22 4.99 15.69
CA LEU A 161 -16.33 4.17 14.49
C LEU A 161 -15.06 4.22 13.64
N CYS A 162 -14.51 5.41 13.43
CA CYS A 162 -13.26 5.61 12.70
C CYS A 162 -12.10 4.92 13.43
N ALA A 163 -11.99 5.07 14.74
CA ALA A 163 -10.95 4.48 15.55
C ALA A 163 -11.00 2.94 15.53
N SER A 164 -12.20 2.36 15.73
CA SER A 164 -12.39 0.91 15.71
C SER A 164 -12.13 0.30 14.34
N PHE A 165 -12.57 0.95 13.26
CA PHE A 165 -12.30 0.49 11.90
C PHE A 165 -10.82 0.56 11.55
N ARG A 166 -10.16 1.71 11.82
CA ARG A 166 -8.73 1.89 11.63
C ARG A 166 -7.92 0.83 12.38
N TRP A 167 -8.29 0.58 13.66
CA TRP A 167 -7.65 -0.44 14.46
C TRP A 167 -7.74 -1.82 13.81
N ALA A 168 -8.93 -2.23 13.39
CA ALA A 168 -9.15 -3.56 12.80
C ALA A 168 -8.33 -3.77 11.51
N VAL A 169 -8.28 -2.76 10.63
CA VAL A 169 -7.47 -2.82 9.41
C VAL A 169 -5.98 -2.88 9.73
N VAL A 170 -5.50 -1.99 10.60
CA VAL A 170 -4.08 -1.91 10.95
C VAL A 170 -3.62 -3.17 11.70
N ASP A 171 -4.45 -3.70 12.61
CA ASP A 171 -4.14 -4.93 13.34
C ASP A 171 -3.98 -6.12 12.38
N CYS A 172 -4.85 -6.25 11.38
CA CYS A 172 -4.72 -7.28 10.35
C CYS A 172 -3.40 -7.13 9.55
N LEU A 173 -3.08 -5.90 9.09
CA LEU A 173 -1.86 -5.62 8.33
C LEU A 173 -0.60 -5.94 9.14
N VAL A 174 -0.51 -5.44 10.37
CA VAL A 174 0.65 -5.61 11.24
C VAL A 174 0.85 -7.07 11.62
N THR A 175 -0.22 -7.77 12.03
CA THR A 175 -0.15 -9.17 12.46
C THR A 175 0.37 -10.08 11.34
N ASN A 176 -0.20 -9.97 10.13
CA ASN A 176 0.21 -10.82 9.02
C ASN A 176 1.61 -10.47 8.50
N PHE A 177 1.97 -9.19 8.50
CA PHE A 177 3.29 -8.73 8.08
C PHE A 177 4.39 -9.23 9.01
N LEU A 178 4.22 -9.08 10.33
CA LEU A 178 5.18 -9.55 11.31
C LEU A 178 5.25 -11.08 11.37
N LYS A 179 4.13 -11.76 11.17
CA LYS A 179 4.10 -13.22 11.02
C LYS A 179 4.95 -13.67 9.82
N ALA A 180 4.75 -13.04 8.66
CA ALA A 180 5.56 -13.34 7.47
C ALA A 180 7.05 -13.05 7.72
N ALA A 181 7.38 -11.91 8.31
CA ALA A 181 8.76 -11.56 8.64
C ALA A 181 9.45 -12.60 9.52
N LYS A 182 8.75 -13.08 10.55
CA LYS A 182 9.24 -14.14 11.44
C LYS A 182 9.44 -15.46 10.71
N ASP A 183 8.44 -15.92 9.96
CA ASP A 183 8.46 -17.22 9.29
C ASP A 183 9.50 -17.28 8.17
N TYR A 184 9.78 -16.15 7.51
CA TYR A 184 10.84 -16.00 6.50
C TYR A 184 12.20 -15.58 7.08
N ASN A 185 12.30 -15.39 8.41
CA ASN A 185 13.52 -14.96 9.10
C ASN A 185 14.12 -13.66 8.53
N VAL A 186 13.27 -12.67 8.21
CA VAL A 186 13.67 -11.36 7.68
C VAL A 186 13.57 -10.30 8.77
N LYS A 187 14.64 -9.54 8.98
CA LYS A 187 14.72 -8.51 10.02
C LYS A 187 14.61 -7.09 9.48
N ASN A 188 14.88 -6.88 8.20
CA ASN A 188 14.74 -5.57 7.55
C ASN A 188 13.33 -5.46 6.99
N LEU A 189 12.51 -4.62 7.59
CA LEU A 189 11.11 -4.42 7.24
C LEU A 189 10.89 -3.03 6.65
N VAL A 190 10.04 -2.97 5.64
CA VAL A 190 9.76 -1.73 4.89
C VAL A 190 8.26 -1.56 4.74
N ILE A 191 7.75 -0.34 4.77
CA ILE A 191 6.37 -0.04 4.36
C ILE A 191 6.37 0.91 3.17
N ALA A 192 5.37 0.76 2.28
CA ALA A 192 5.24 1.56 1.08
C ALA A 192 3.78 1.75 0.66
N GLY A 193 3.51 2.73 -0.21
CA GLY A 193 2.17 3.05 -0.70
C GLY A 193 1.43 4.05 0.16
N GLY A 194 0.32 4.59 -0.35
CA GLY A 194 -0.41 5.70 0.28
C GLY A 194 -0.88 5.42 1.72
N VAL A 195 -1.31 4.18 2.01
CA VAL A 195 -1.74 3.78 3.37
C VAL A 195 -0.56 3.71 4.35
N SER A 196 0.69 3.63 3.88
CA SER A 196 1.87 3.72 4.74
C SER A 196 2.03 5.07 5.45
N ALA A 197 1.26 6.09 5.06
CA ALA A 197 1.18 7.37 5.76
C ALA A 197 0.29 7.32 7.02
N ASN A 198 -0.54 6.28 7.18
CA ASN A 198 -1.47 6.13 8.30
C ASN A 198 -0.72 6.16 9.65
N SER A 199 -1.20 7.01 10.56
CA SER A 199 -0.50 7.30 11.81
C SER A 199 -0.42 6.09 12.75
N LEU A 200 -1.52 5.32 12.85
CA LEU A 200 -1.57 4.13 13.70
C LEU A 200 -0.70 3.00 13.13
N LEU A 201 -0.71 2.78 11.81
CA LEU A 201 0.14 1.77 11.16
C LEU A 201 1.62 2.02 11.47
N ARG A 202 2.07 3.27 11.29
CA ARG A 202 3.45 3.68 11.59
C ARG A 202 3.80 3.45 13.06
N ARG A 203 2.97 3.95 13.96
CA ARG A 203 3.18 3.82 15.42
C ARG A 203 3.26 2.35 15.84
N ARG A 204 2.28 1.53 15.43
CA ARG A 204 2.25 0.10 15.75
C ARG A 204 3.48 -0.65 15.23
N LEU A 205 3.87 -0.42 13.99
CA LEU A 205 5.05 -1.08 13.43
C LEU A 205 6.34 -0.63 14.10
N GLN A 206 6.47 0.66 14.46
CA GLN A 206 7.64 1.14 15.20
C GLN A 206 7.78 0.45 16.56
N GLU A 207 6.68 0.36 17.31
CA GLU A 207 6.65 -0.31 18.62
C GLU A 207 6.96 -1.80 18.52
N GLU A 208 6.28 -2.52 17.61
CA GLU A 208 6.45 -3.96 17.45
C GLU A 208 7.84 -4.33 16.92
N CYS A 209 8.34 -3.60 15.91
CA CYS A 209 9.69 -3.85 15.37
C CYS A 209 10.76 -3.59 16.42
N LYS A 210 10.64 -2.53 17.22
CA LYS A 210 11.54 -2.26 18.33
C LYS A 210 11.55 -3.40 19.36
N ASN A 211 10.38 -3.92 19.72
CA ASN A 211 10.23 -5.02 20.69
C ASN A 211 10.81 -6.33 20.16
N LEU A 212 10.70 -6.57 18.85
CA LEU A 212 11.17 -7.79 18.19
C LEU A 212 12.62 -7.71 17.69
N GLY A 213 13.27 -6.54 17.80
CA GLY A 213 14.63 -6.31 17.28
C GLY A 213 14.70 -6.33 15.76
N TYR A 214 13.66 -5.82 15.07
CA TYR A 214 13.62 -5.64 13.63
C TYR A 214 13.97 -4.20 13.26
N GLU A 215 14.64 -4.01 12.13
CA GLU A 215 14.88 -2.70 11.53
C GLU A 215 13.68 -2.32 10.66
N LEU A 216 13.08 -1.16 10.92
CA LEU A 216 11.92 -0.66 10.17
C LEU A 216 12.30 0.58 9.37
N TYR A 217 12.08 0.52 8.05
CA TYR A 217 12.25 1.62 7.13
C TYR A 217 10.89 2.11 6.62
N MET A 218 10.70 3.41 6.65
CA MET A 218 9.47 4.07 6.23
C MET A 218 9.81 5.26 5.32
N PRO A 219 9.04 5.50 4.25
CA PRO A 219 9.26 6.68 3.43
C PRO A 219 8.80 7.93 4.20
N GLU A 220 9.40 9.08 3.90
CA GLU A 220 8.82 10.36 4.33
C GLU A 220 7.38 10.47 3.83
N LYS A 221 6.49 11.07 4.62
CA LYS A 221 5.05 11.14 4.29
C LYS A 221 4.77 11.72 2.90
N LYS A 222 5.59 12.68 2.43
CA LYS A 222 5.47 13.29 1.10
C LYS A 222 5.70 12.32 -0.07
N TYR A 223 6.37 11.17 0.20
CA TYR A 223 6.66 10.13 -0.80
C TYR A 223 5.77 8.89 -0.66
N CYS A 224 4.83 8.86 0.28
CA CYS A 224 3.91 7.72 0.43
C CYS A 224 2.89 7.63 -0.72
N GLY A 225 2.34 8.77 -1.16
CA GLY A 225 1.43 8.84 -2.31
C GLY A 225 2.16 8.79 -3.65
N ASP A 226 1.39 8.75 -4.73
CA ASP A 226 1.91 8.76 -6.10
C ASP A 226 2.73 10.03 -6.38
N ASN A 227 3.94 9.85 -6.89
CA ASN A 227 4.82 10.96 -7.22
C ASN A 227 5.87 10.57 -8.28
N GLY A 228 6.41 11.57 -8.99
CA GLY A 228 7.44 11.33 -10.00
C GLY A 228 8.78 10.86 -9.45
N ALA A 229 9.12 11.23 -8.20
CA ALA A 229 10.41 10.85 -7.60
C ALA A 229 10.49 9.33 -7.32
N MET A 230 9.39 8.70 -6.90
CA MET A 230 9.35 7.24 -6.73
C MET A 230 9.54 6.49 -8.05
N VAL A 231 8.98 7.02 -9.15
CA VAL A 231 9.14 6.46 -10.50
C VAL A 231 10.58 6.60 -10.97
N ALA A 232 11.18 7.77 -10.76
CA ALA A 232 12.59 8.02 -11.10
C ALA A 232 13.54 7.13 -10.30
N SER A 233 13.24 6.91 -9.00
CA SER A 233 14.02 6.02 -8.14
C SER A 233 14.00 4.57 -8.65
N GLN A 234 12.83 4.03 -9.01
CA GLN A 234 12.75 2.67 -9.57
C GLN A 234 13.42 2.61 -10.95
N ALA A 235 13.18 3.62 -11.80
CA ALA A 235 13.78 3.67 -13.14
C ALA A 235 15.31 3.65 -13.11
N TYR A 236 15.93 4.25 -12.09
CA TYR A 236 17.37 4.19 -11.93
C TYR A 236 17.88 2.75 -11.79
N TYR A 237 17.24 1.93 -10.96
CA TYR A 237 17.63 0.55 -10.78
C TYR A 237 17.27 -0.35 -11.97
N GLU A 238 16.14 -0.10 -12.63
CA GLU A 238 15.77 -0.79 -13.87
C GLU A 238 16.79 -0.50 -14.99
N LEU A 239 17.26 0.76 -15.06
CA LEU A 239 18.31 1.15 -16.02
C LEU A 239 19.64 0.43 -15.74
N LEU A 240 20.03 0.31 -14.47
CA LEU A 240 21.26 -0.42 -14.10
C LEU A 240 21.17 -1.92 -14.46
N ASP A 241 19.98 -2.50 -14.41
CA ASP A 241 19.69 -3.87 -14.85
C ASP A 241 19.47 -3.98 -16.37
N ASN A 242 19.72 -2.90 -17.10
CA ASN A 242 19.54 -2.82 -18.55
C ASN A 242 18.10 -3.12 -19.02
N ASN A 243 17.10 -2.83 -18.17
CA ASN A 243 15.68 -2.92 -18.54
C ASN A 243 15.26 -1.66 -19.29
N ILE A 244 15.54 -1.66 -20.60
CA ILE A 244 15.26 -0.56 -21.53
C ILE A 244 14.22 -1.05 -22.51
N ALA A 245 13.19 -0.22 -22.76
CA ALA A 245 12.15 -0.50 -23.72
C ALA A 245 12.37 0.22 -25.05
N ASP A 246 11.88 -0.36 -26.10
CA ASP A 246 11.75 0.27 -27.41
C ASP A 246 10.51 1.17 -27.49
N LEU A 247 10.32 1.84 -28.61
CA LEU A 247 9.16 2.73 -28.82
C LEU A 247 7.84 1.98 -29.03
N ASP A 248 7.84 0.66 -29.04
CA ASP A 248 6.66 -0.19 -29.03
C ASP A 248 6.09 -0.44 -27.63
N LEU A 249 6.79 -0.01 -26.54
CA LEU A 249 6.29 -0.10 -25.17
C LEU A 249 4.83 0.29 -25.09
N ASN A 250 4.00 -0.55 -24.47
CA ASN A 250 2.59 -0.26 -24.29
C ASN A 250 2.19 -0.22 -22.79
N ALA A 251 1.09 0.44 -22.53
CA ALA A 251 0.49 0.46 -21.20
C ALA A 251 -0.25 -0.85 -20.92
N VAL A 252 -0.15 -1.35 -19.69
CA VAL A 252 -0.79 -2.59 -19.23
C VAL A 252 -1.57 -2.31 -17.94
N ALA A 253 -2.90 -2.52 -18.00
CA ALA A 253 -3.77 -2.21 -16.86
C ALA A 253 -3.52 -3.09 -15.64
N THR A 254 -3.16 -4.36 -15.87
CA THR A 254 -2.91 -5.34 -14.79
C THR A 254 -1.60 -6.07 -15.07
N LEU A 255 -0.69 -5.97 -14.11
CA LEU A 255 0.59 -6.67 -14.14
C LEU A 255 0.98 -7.01 -12.70
N PRO A 256 1.29 -8.27 -12.36
CA PRO A 256 1.72 -8.60 -11.00
C PRO A 256 3.12 -8.02 -10.72
N ILE A 257 3.40 -7.69 -9.45
CA ILE A 257 4.68 -7.06 -9.06
C ILE A 257 5.89 -7.97 -9.27
N ASP A 258 5.67 -9.28 -9.25
CA ASP A 258 6.67 -10.34 -9.41
C ASP A 258 6.84 -10.82 -10.87
N TYR A 259 6.24 -10.09 -11.82
CA TYR A 259 6.47 -10.36 -13.26
C TYR A 259 7.95 -10.16 -13.62
N ARG A 260 8.37 -10.83 -14.67
CA ARG A 260 9.64 -10.63 -15.37
C ARG A 260 9.41 -10.37 -16.85
#